data_6fcd4b220196251ba3e42ca4ffc678ed
#
_entry.id   6fcd4b220196251ba3e42ca4ffc678ed
#
_cell.length_a   1.000
_cell.length_b   1.000
_cell.length_c   1.000
_cell.angle_alpha   90.00
_cell.angle_beta   90.00
_cell.angle_gamma   90.00
#
_symmetry.space_group_name_H-M   'P 1'
#
loop_
_entity.id
_entity.type
_entity.pdbx_description
1 polymer ?
#
loop_
_entity_poly.entity_id
_entity_poly.type
_entity_poly.pdbx_seq_one_letter_code
_entity_poly.pdbx_strand_id
1 'polypeptide(L)'
;MLDSWRASGSSPAYEALADRIRLLILDGRIGLGVRLPAERDLAAQLGVSRTTVAAAYAGLRDRDYLTSVRGSGSVARQPHGVTAPNETPSSGILDFSKASLPALQQLADAAATAVEQLPAYLGGTGFDPVGLPVLRQGIADRYSARGLPTSPDQIMVTIGAQHAIALLARTLLGRGDRALVEAPSYPHAIDALKSAGARLVPVSVTTHDGWDEEALEQAFQRTSPSLGYLMPDFHNPTGRTMSPELRERVLGLAAQHGTTLVADETMGELTLEGPTDRLPFAAHGSAILIGSVGKSVWGGVRIGWIRADSTVIQRFIRARSSGDLGTPVVEQLIVTNLLRDYDAILEGRRTYLREGRDRLERLLAQRLPEWHVPRARGGLTAWVNLGHPVSSQLAIAARNEGLIIAAGPRFGLDGAFERFLRIPFSYSADETERGVDALARAWAAVGRHPMPETSADLSASVV
;
A
#
# COMPACT_ATOMS: atom_id res chain seq x y z
N MET A 1 22.01 -7.72 -4.40
CA MET A 1 21.56 -6.71 -3.44
C MET A 1 22.65 -5.71 -3.03
N LEU A 2 23.91 -6.12 -2.97
CA LEU A 2 25.05 -5.26 -2.59
C LEU A 2 25.99 -4.92 -3.76
N ASP A 3 25.59 -5.15 -5.01
CA ASP A 3 26.49 -5.04 -6.17
C ASP A 3 26.97 -3.60 -6.47
N SER A 4 26.25 -2.59 -5.99
CA SER A 4 26.58 -1.16 -6.19
C SER A 4 26.76 -0.37 -4.88
N TRP A 5 27.29 -0.98 -3.85
CA TRP A 5 27.41 -0.34 -2.55
C TRP A 5 28.56 0.70 -2.44
N ARG A 6 29.55 0.63 -3.31
CA ARG A 6 30.64 1.62 -3.35
C ARG A 6 30.15 2.90 -4.03
N ALA A 7 29.87 3.92 -3.24
CA ALA A 7 29.67 5.27 -3.74
C ALA A 7 31.00 5.84 -4.22
N SER A 8 31.01 6.52 -5.36
CA SER A 8 32.14 7.30 -5.86
C SER A 8 32.24 8.64 -5.10
N GLY A 9 32.31 8.60 -3.78
CA GLY A 9 32.39 9.77 -2.91
C GLY A 9 33.52 9.61 -1.86
N SER A 10 33.89 10.68 -1.22
CA SER A 10 34.97 10.76 -0.20
C SER A 10 34.66 10.03 1.11
N SER A 11 33.54 9.34 1.22
CA SER A 11 33.18 8.59 2.43
C SER A 11 33.98 7.29 2.56
N PRO A 12 34.41 6.92 3.76
CA PRO A 12 35.07 5.64 4.01
C PRO A 12 34.23 4.45 3.55
N ALA A 13 34.85 3.44 2.96
CA ALA A 13 34.16 2.26 2.42
C ALA A 13 33.26 1.55 3.44
N TYR A 14 33.61 1.54 4.72
CA TYR A 14 32.80 0.93 5.78
C TYR A 14 31.52 1.71 6.07
N GLU A 15 31.50 3.04 5.93
CA GLU A 15 30.30 3.86 6.09
C GLU A 15 29.32 3.64 4.94
N ALA A 16 29.82 3.65 3.70
CA ALA A 16 29.01 3.36 2.52
C ALA A 16 28.37 1.97 2.60
N LEU A 17 29.12 0.95 3.07
CA LEU A 17 28.59 -0.39 3.28
C LEU A 17 27.53 -0.43 4.40
N ALA A 18 27.79 0.24 5.51
CA ALA A 18 26.83 0.32 6.63
C ALA A 18 25.54 1.00 6.20
N ASP A 19 25.63 2.12 5.47
CA ASP A 19 24.46 2.84 4.98
C ASP A 19 23.66 2.01 3.97
N ARG A 20 24.33 1.27 3.10
CA ARG A 20 23.65 0.38 2.16
C ARG A 20 22.90 -0.76 2.86
N ILE A 21 23.52 -1.42 3.85
CA ILE A 21 22.87 -2.47 4.65
C ILE A 21 21.71 -1.87 5.45
N ARG A 22 21.87 -0.70 6.04
CA ARG A 22 20.83 0.03 6.76
C ARG A 22 19.61 0.28 5.86
N LEU A 23 19.83 0.74 4.62
CA LEU A 23 18.80 0.91 3.61
C LEU A 23 18.04 -0.38 3.36
N LEU A 24 18.75 -1.47 3.12
CA LEU A 24 18.12 -2.77 2.83
C LEU A 24 17.27 -3.29 4.01
N ILE A 25 17.65 -2.97 5.25
CA ILE A 25 16.86 -3.28 6.45
C ILE A 25 15.61 -2.39 6.52
N LEU A 26 15.77 -1.08 6.31
CA LEU A 26 14.67 -0.12 6.34
C LEU A 26 13.63 -0.37 5.24
N ASP A 27 14.10 -0.74 4.05
CA ASP A 27 13.24 -1.09 2.91
C ASP A 27 12.58 -2.47 3.05
N GLY A 28 12.91 -3.24 4.09
CA GLY A 28 12.41 -4.59 4.30
C GLY A 28 12.98 -5.64 3.34
N ARG A 29 13.98 -5.30 2.52
CA ARG A 29 14.70 -6.24 1.64
C ARG A 29 15.57 -7.20 2.45
N ILE A 30 16.09 -6.76 3.58
CA ILE A 30 16.61 -7.60 4.64
C ILE A 30 15.56 -7.57 5.75
N GLY A 31 14.83 -8.68 5.91
CA GLY A 31 13.80 -8.80 6.94
C GLY A 31 14.39 -8.71 8.35
N LEU A 32 13.60 -8.20 9.30
CA LEU A 32 13.98 -8.22 10.72
C LEU A 32 14.14 -9.67 11.20
N GLY A 33 15.17 -9.93 11.99
CA GLY A 33 15.51 -11.27 12.43
C GLY A 33 16.33 -12.09 11.41
N VAL A 34 16.53 -11.59 10.18
CA VAL A 34 17.37 -12.25 9.19
C VAL A 34 18.84 -12.16 9.60
N ARG A 35 19.53 -13.29 9.50
CA ARG A 35 20.97 -13.39 9.76
C ARG A 35 21.76 -12.86 8.57
N LEU A 36 22.65 -11.91 8.82
CA LEU A 36 23.60 -11.44 7.83
C LEU A 36 24.77 -12.42 7.67
N PRO A 37 25.44 -12.46 6.51
CA PRO A 37 26.64 -13.24 6.29
C PRO A 37 27.72 -12.92 7.34
N ALA A 38 28.58 -13.91 7.66
CA ALA A 38 29.70 -13.65 8.54
C ALA A 38 30.64 -12.60 7.91
N GLU A 39 31.30 -11.78 8.74
CA GLU A 39 32.17 -10.69 8.29
C GLU A 39 33.22 -11.15 7.26
N ARG A 40 33.76 -12.36 7.45
CA ARG A 40 34.73 -12.95 6.53
C ARG A 40 34.10 -13.30 5.17
N ASP A 41 32.94 -13.86 5.20
CA ASP A 41 32.25 -14.36 4.00
C ASP A 41 31.73 -13.18 3.16
N LEU A 42 31.18 -12.15 3.82
CA LEU A 42 30.76 -10.94 3.14
C LEU A 42 31.96 -10.16 2.57
N ALA A 43 33.06 -10.11 3.29
CA ALA A 43 34.29 -9.47 2.82
C ALA A 43 34.83 -10.14 1.55
N ALA A 44 34.83 -11.48 1.51
CA ALA A 44 35.20 -12.25 0.33
C ALA A 44 34.28 -12.01 -0.85
N GLN A 45 32.96 -11.99 -0.64
CA GLN A 45 31.95 -11.74 -1.67
C GLN A 45 32.04 -10.34 -2.28
N LEU A 46 32.37 -9.33 -1.46
CA LEU A 46 32.42 -7.93 -1.89
C LEU A 46 33.81 -7.47 -2.34
N GLY A 47 34.84 -8.33 -2.23
CA GLY A 47 36.23 -7.99 -2.58
C GLY A 47 36.80 -6.87 -1.70
N VAL A 48 36.45 -6.84 -0.40
CA VAL A 48 36.94 -5.84 0.57
C VAL A 48 37.66 -6.50 1.74
N SER A 49 38.34 -5.69 2.57
CA SER A 49 39.00 -6.19 3.78
C SER A 49 37.93 -6.62 4.82
N ARG A 50 38.26 -7.64 5.63
CA ARG A 50 37.41 -8.04 6.76
C ARG A 50 37.22 -6.89 7.75
N THR A 51 38.23 -6.05 7.94
CA THR A 51 38.14 -4.87 8.82
C THR A 51 37.13 -3.86 8.33
N THR A 52 36.97 -3.70 7.02
CA THR A 52 35.91 -2.83 6.44
C THR A 52 34.49 -3.34 6.78
N VAL A 53 34.25 -4.64 6.66
CA VAL A 53 32.96 -5.23 7.00
C VAL A 53 32.72 -5.20 8.50
N ALA A 54 33.77 -5.49 9.31
CA ALA A 54 33.69 -5.43 10.77
C ALA A 54 33.34 -4.02 11.26
N ALA A 55 33.95 -2.98 10.71
CA ALA A 55 33.65 -1.58 11.02
C ALA A 55 32.22 -1.20 10.59
N ALA A 56 31.75 -1.64 9.41
CA ALA A 56 30.38 -1.43 8.97
C ALA A 56 29.37 -2.10 9.91
N TYR A 57 29.59 -3.34 10.30
CA TYR A 57 28.73 -4.06 11.24
C TYR A 57 28.77 -3.46 12.64
N ALA A 58 29.92 -2.96 13.10
CA ALA A 58 30.02 -2.24 14.37
C ALA A 58 29.17 -0.97 14.34
N GLY A 59 29.32 -0.13 13.31
CA GLY A 59 28.52 1.09 13.17
C GLY A 59 27.01 0.82 13.03
N LEU A 60 26.60 -0.33 12.48
CA LEU A 60 25.21 -0.75 12.43
C LEU A 60 24.71 -1.24 13.80
N ARG A 61 25.58 -1.89 14.61
CA ARG A 61 25.24 -2.27 15.99
C ARG A 61 25.11 -1.06 16.90
N ASP A 62 26.02 -0.09 16.78
CA ASP A 62 25.98 1.16 17.55
C ASP A 62 24.71 1.98 17.27
N ARG A 63 24.15 1.83 16.06
CA ARG A 63 22.89 2.45 15.64
C ARG A 63 21.68 1.52 15.77
N ASP A 64 21.81 0.38 16.46
CA ASP A 64 20.75 -0.62 16.71
C ASP A 64 20.14 -1.29 15.46
N TYR A 65 20.77 -1.23 14.30
CA TYR A 65 20.33 -1.95 13.09
C TYR A 65 20.76 -3.42 13.05
N LEU A 66 21.78 -3.78 13.84
CA LEU A 66 22.22 -5.16 14.03
C LEU A 66 22.30 -5.52 15.51
N THR A 67 22.05 -6.78 15.83
CA THR A 67 22.37 -7.35 17.14
C THR A 67 23.26 -8.57 16.97
N SER A 68 24.18 -8.77 17.93
CA SER A 68 25.01 -9.98 17.97
C SER A 68 24.31 -11.06 18.78
N VAL A 69 24.07 -12.23 18.18
CA VAL A 69 23.50 -13.40 18.84
C VAL A 69 24.59 -14.45 18.99
N ARG A 70 24.87 -14.85 20.25
CA ARG A 70 25.93 -15.83 20.57
C ARG A 70 25.68 -17.14 19.80
N GLY A 71 26.65 -17.55 18.98
CA GLY A 71 26.55 -18.72 18.10
C GLY A 71 25.78 -18.49 16.78
N SER A 72 25.10 -17.35 16.60
CA SER A 72 24.29 -17.07 15.41
C SER A 72 24.79 -15.88 14.56
N GLY A 73 25.79 -15.13 15.00
CA GLY A 73 26.37 -14.01 14.24
C GLY A 73 25.56 -12.72 14.35
N SER A 74 25.59 -11.88 13.30
CA SER A 74 24.87 -10.60 13.26
C SER A 74 23.48 -10.77 12.66
N VAL A 75 22.45 -10.26 13.33
CA VAL A 75 21.04 -10.39 12.95
C VAL A 75 20.46 -9.00 12.74
N ALA A 76 19.72 -8.82 11.65
CA ALA A 76 19.06 -7.57 11.33
C ALA A 76 17.99 -7.22 12.37
N ARG A 77 18.00 -5.96 12.80
CA ARG A 77 17.12 -5.44 13.83
C ARG A 77 16.66 -4.04 13.43
N GLN A 78 15.53 -3.63 13.94
CA GLN A 78 15.11 -2.23 13.87
C GLN A 78 15.55 -1.53 15.17
N PRO A 79 16.12 -0.32 15.10
CA PRO A 79 16.49 0.45 16.30
C PRO A 79 15.33 0.56 17.27
N HIS A 80 15.59 0.36 18.56
CA HIS A 80 14.64 0.66 19.62
C HIS A 80 14.50 2.19 19.69
N GLY A 81 13.37 2.72 19.27
CA GLY A 81 13.11 4.17 19.14
C GLY A 81 12.27 4.52 17.94
N VAL A 82 11.98 3.54 17.06
CA VAL A 82 10.78 3.65 16.22
C VAL A 82 9.63 3.25 17.12
N THR A 83 9.12 4.24 17.86
CA THR A 83 7.93 4.18 18.70
C THR A 83 6.86 3.34 18.02
N ALA A 84 6.24 2.45 18.80
CA ALA A 84 5.00 1.79 18.42
C ALA A 84 4.02 2.86 17.87
N PRO A 85 3.17 2.53 16.88
CA PRO A 85 2.32 3.51 16.19
C PRO A 85 1.31 4.28 17.05
N ASN A 86 1.36 4.13 18.37
CA ASN A 86 0.37 4.66 19.32
C ASN A 86 0.89 5.75 20.26
N GLU A 87 2.11 6.26 20.08
CA GLU A 87 2.47 7.50 20.78
C GLU A 87 2.02 8.68 19.92
N THR A 88 1.14 9.49 20.49
CA THR A 88 0.81 10.85 20.03
C THR A 88 2.11 11.52 19.59
N PRO A 89 2.16 12.24 18.42
CA PRO A 89 3.41 12.81 17.92
C PRO A 89 3.96 13.85 18.89
N SER A 90 4.70 13.43 19.90
CA SER A 90 5.47 14.32 20.79
C SER A 90 6.82 14.74 20.17
N SER A 91 7.12 14.24 18.94
CA SER A 91 8.44 14.44 18.32
C SER A 91 8.47 15.38 17.11
N GLY A 92 7.36 16.01 16.72
CA GLY A 92 7.35 16.91 15.55
C GLY A 92 7.61 16.22 14.19
N ILE A 93 7.73 14.88 14.14
CA ILE A 93 7.98 14.12 12.93
C ILE A 93 6.69 13.99 12.12
N LEU A 94 6.72 14.42 10.86
CA LEU A 94 5.62 14.21 9.91
C LEU A 94 5.75 12.82 9.25
N ASP A 95 4.60 12.14 9.05
CA ASP A 95 4.60 10.79 8.47
C ASP A 95 3.81 10.71 7.15
N PHE A 96 4.43 11.08 6.04
CA PHE A 96 3.85 10.99 4.69
C PHE A 96 3.87 9.56 4.12
N SER A 97 4.32 8.56 4.86
CA SER A 97 4.19 7.17 4.43
C SER A 97 2.73 6.68 4.47
N LYS A 98 1.87 7.36 5.23
CA LYS A 98 0.45 7.00 5.42
C LYS A 98 -0.45 7.82 4.49
N ALA A 99 -1.18 7.14 3.61
CA ALA A 99 -2.24 7.73 2.80
C ALA A 99 -3.59 7.51 3.50
N SER A 100 -3.92 8.40 4.43
CA SER A 100 -5.16 8.34 5.21
C SER A 100 -5.69 9.75 5.48
N LEU A 101 -7.00 9.85 5.67
CA LEU A 101 -7.67 11.09 6.00
C LEU A 101 -7.86 11.21 7.53
N PRO A 102 -7.92 12.42 8.08
CA PRO A 102 -8.38 12.65 9.44
C PRO A 102 -9.83 12.20 9.61
N ALA A 103 -10.24 11.95 10.86
CA ALA A 103 -11.62 11.57 11.16
C ALA A 103 -12.62 12.65 10.67
N LEU A 104 -13.82 12.19 10.29
CA LEU A 104 -14.92 13.10 10.01
C LEU A 104 -15.41 13.77 11.32
N GLN A 105 -15.88 15.01 11.23
CA GLN A 105 -16.53 15.66 12.38
C GLN A 105 -17.79 14.91 12.82
N GLN A 106 -18.57 14.40 11.85
CA GLN A 106 -19.80 13.62 12.09
C GLN A 106 -19.55 12.29 12.80
N LEU A 107 -18.28 11.83 12.91
CA LEU A 107 -17.98 10.55 13.52
C LEU A 107 -18.38 10.48 15.00
N ALA A 108 -18.22 11.58 15.75
CA ALA A 108 -18.59 11.65 17.15
C ALA A 108 -20.11 11.48 17.36
N ASP A 109 -20.91 12.14 16.54
CA ASP A 109 -22.39 12.07 16.61
C ASP A 109 -22.87 10.68 16.19
N ALA A 110 -22.27 10.11 15.12
CA ALA A 110 -22.59 8.75 14.69
C ALA A 110 -22.21 7.70 15.75
N ALA A 111 -21.12 7.92 16.49
CA ALA A 111 -20.71 7.06 17.60
C ALA A 111 -21.66 7.17 18.80
N ALA A 112 -22.11 8.38 19.18
CA ALA A 112 -23.11 8.58 20.23
C ALA A 112 -24.42 7.84 19.88
N THR A 113 -24.92 8.01 18.66
CA THR A 113 -26.10 7.30 18.16
C THR A 113 -25.90 5.77 18.17
N ALA A 114 -24.70 5.29 17.81
CA ALA A 114 -24.41 3.85 17.85
C ALA A 114 -24.46 3.27 19.27
N VAL A 115 -23.99 4.03 20.27
CA VAL A 115 -24.06 3.65 21.70
C VAL A 115 -25.52 3.57 22.16
N GLU A 116 -26.39 4.48 21.73
CA GLU A 116 -27.83 4.45 22.03
C GLU A 116 -28.54 3.24 21.42
N GLN A 117 -28.07 2.76 20.25
CA GLN A 117 -28.60 1.58 19.56
C GLN A 117 -28.09 0.26 20.16
N LEU A 118 -26.95 0.29 20.86
CA LEU A 118 -26.26 -0.91 21.36
C LEU A 118 -27.11 -1.83 22.25
N PRO A 119 -28.03 -1.34 23.10
CA PRO A 119 -28.86 -2.21 23.93
C PRO A 119 -29.63 -3.29 23.18
N ALA A 120 -30.01 -3.03 21.92
CA ALA A 120 -30.71 -4.02 21.09
C ALA A 120 -29.85 -5.24 20.73
N TYR A 121 -28.53 -5.18 20.90
CA TYR A 121 -27.56 -6.22 20.55
C TYR A 121 -26.98 -6.94 21.79
N LEU A 122 -27.18 -6.41 22.98
CA LEU A 122 -26.58 -6.96 24.22
C LEU A 122 -27.17 -8.30 24.68
N GLY A 123 -28.34 -8.69 24.15
CA GLY A 123 -28.94 -9.98 24.45
C GLY A 123 -28.29 -11.19 23.75
N GLY A 124 -27.40 -10.94 22.76
CA GLY A 124 -26.66 -11.96 22.02
C GLY A 124 -25.23 -12.16 22.54
N THR A 125 -24.50 -13.09 21.89
CA THR A 125 -23.09 -13.35 22.20
C THR A 125 -22.14 -12.27 21.70
N GLY A 126 -22.58 -11.38 20.80
CA GLY A 126 -21.75 -10.39 20.13
C GLY A 126 -20.86 -10.93 19.00
N PHE A 127 -20.81 -12.24 18.79
CA PHE A 127 -20.06 -12.86 17.70
C PHE A 127 -20.92 -12.95 16.45
N ASP A 128 -20.48 -12.27 15.38
CA ASP A 128 -21.13 -12.33 14.08
C ASP A 128 -20.06 -12.37 12.96
N PRO A 129 -19.82 -13.55 12.37
CA PRO A 129 -18.81 -13.71 11.34
C PRO A 129 -19.21 -13.09 10.00
N VAL A 130 -20.45 -12.68 9.82
CA VAL A 130 -20.94 -12.12 8.55
C VAL A 130 -21.00 -10.60 8.59
N GLY A 131 -21.43 -10.06 9.70
CA GLY A 131 -21.69 -8.64 9.91
C GLY A 131 -23.19 -8.32 10.04
N LEU A 132 -23.50 -7.23 10.74
CA LEU A 132 -24.86 -6.83 11.08
C LEU A 132 -25.74 -6.73 9.84
N PRO A 133 -26.95 -7.31 9.86
CA PRO A 133 -27.87 -7.27 8.71
C PRO A 133 -28.14 -5.84 8.20
N VAL A 134 -28.28 -4.87 9.11
CA VAL A 134 -28.55 -3.47 8.77
C VAL A 134 -27.40 -2.84 7.99
N LEU A 135 -26.16 -3.13 8.37
CA LEU A 135 -24.98 -2.63 7.65
C LEU A 135 -24.85 -3.31 6.29
N ARG A 136 -25.01 -4.63 6.23
CA ARG A 136 -24.98 -5.39 4.96
C ARG A 136 -26.04 -4.90 3.98
N GLN A 137 -27.24 -4.60 4.47
CA GLN A 137 -28.30 -4.01 3.65
C GLN A 137 -27.87 -2.65 3.10
N GLY A 138 -27.37 -1.74 3.94
CA GLY A 138 -26.95 -0.41 3.49
C GLY A 138 -25.80 -0.46 2.47
N ILE A 139 -24.86 -1.41 2.60
CA ILE A 139 -23.80 -1.63 1.61
C ILE A 139 -24.38 -2.19 0.31
N ALA A 140 -25.30 -3.16 0.37
CA ALA A 140 -25.93 -3.76 -0.80
C ALA A 140 -26.77 -2.73 -1.57
N ASP A 141 -27.53 -1.90 -0.87
CA ASP A 141 -28.31 -0.81 -1.47
C ASP A 141 -27.40 0.18 -2.21
N ARG A 142 -26.24 0.49 -1.63
CA ARG A 142 -25.28 1.37 -2.27
C ARG A 142 -24.69 0.80 -3.56
N TYR A 143 -24.34 -0.48 -3.60
CA TYR A 143 -23.91 -1.14 -4.85
C TYR A 143 -25.03 -1.13 -5.89
N SER A 144 -26.25 -1.43 -5.47
CA SER A 144 -27.44 -1.43 -6.34
C SER A 144 -27.70 -0.04 -6.94
N ALA A 145 -27.60 1.02 -6.13
CA ALA A 145 -27.73 2.40 -6.57
C ALA A 145 -26.62 2.82 -7.56
N ARG A 146 -25.42 2.20 -7.47
CA ARG A 146 -24.31 2.41 -8.40
C ARG A 146 -24.34 1.49 -9.63
N GLY A 147 -25.46 0.83 -9.90
CA GLY A 147 -25.66 0.00 -11.10
C GLY A 147 -25.14 -1.45 -10.97
N LEU A 148 -24.84 -1.93 -9.78
CA LEU A 148 -24.52 -3.33 -9.52
C LEU A 148 -25.56 -3.94 -8.56
N PRO A 149 -26.61 -4.58 -9.05
CA PRO A 149 -27.62 -5.22 -8.20
C PRO A 149 -26.95 -6.16 -7.19
N THR A 150 -27.21 -5.93 -5.93
CA THR A 150 -26.56 -6.64 -4.83
C THR A 150 -27.55 -6.89 -3.70
N SER A 151 -27.56 -8.10 -3.15
CA SER A 151 -28.34 -8.46 -1.97
C SER A 151 -27.44 -8.59 -0.73
N PRO A 152 -27.99 -8.49 0.51
CA PRO A 152 -27.19 -8.56 1.73
C PRO A 152 -26.44 -9.87 1.94
N ASP A 153 -26.88 -10.97 1.35
CA ASP A 153 -26.19 -12.27 1.39
C ASP A 153 -24.94 -12.33 0.52
N GLN A 154 -24.76 -11.35 -0.37
CA GLN A 154 -23.54 -11.13 -1.15
C GLN A 154 -22.51 -10.25 -0.44
N ILE A 155 -22.80 -9.78 0.80
CA ILE A 155 -21.92 -8.90 1.58
C ILE A 155 -21.43 -9.61 2.85
N MET A 156 -20.13 -9.53 3.10
CA MET A 156 -19.48 -9.93 4.34
C MET A 156 -18.69 -8.77 4.89
N VAL A 157 -19.02 -8.31 6.10
CA VAL A 157 -18.30 -7.21 6.77
C VAL A 157 -16.97 -7.72 7.34
N THR A 158 -15.91 -6.94 7.18
CA THR A 158 -14.56 -7.27 7.62
C THR A 158 -13.95 -6.15 8.48
N ILE A 159 -12.85 -6.46 9.18
CA ILE A 159 -12.09 -5.50 9.99
C ILE A 159 -11.18 -4.65 9.04
N GLY A 160 -11.82 -3.87 8.15
CA GLY A 160 -11.20 -3.10 7.09
C GLY A 160 -10.74 -3.94 5.90
N ALA A 161 -10.32 -3.24 4.82
CA ALA A 161 -9.90 -3.88 3.56
C ALA A 161 -8.70 -4.82 3.74
N GLN A 162 -7.73 -4.50 4.61
CA GLN A 162 -6.56 -5.36 4.83
C GLN A 162 -6.94 -6.74 5.38
N HIS A 163 -7.95 -6.81 6.25
CA HIS A 163 -8.49 -8.09 6.70
C HIS A 163 -9.17 -8.84 5.55
N ALA A 164 -9.94 -8.15 4.71
CA ALA A 164 -10.53 -8.76 3.51
C ALA A 164 -9.45 -9.36 2.59
N ILE A 165 -8.39 -8.60 2.28
CA ILE A 165 -7.27 -9.06 1.45
C ILE A 165 -6.62 -10.32 2.04
N ALA A 166 -6.31 -10.32 3.35
CA ALA A 166 -5.69 -11.45 4.01
C ALA A 166 -6.59 -12.69 4.04
N LEU A 167 -7.91 -12.50 4.28
CA LEU A 167 -8.89 -13.58 4.26
C LEU A 167 -9.04 -14.18 2.87
N LEU A 168 -9.14 -13.33 1.84
CA LEU A 168 -9.20 -13.75 0.44
C LEU A 168 -7.96 -14.53 0.03
N ALA A 169 -6.76 -14.00 0.31
CA ALA A 169 -5.50 -14.65 -0.03
C ALA A 169 -5.40 -16.05 0.58
N ARG A 170 -5.63 -16.20 1.89
CA ARG A 170 -5.53 -17.51 2.58
C ARG A 170 -6.63 -18.50 2.22
N THR A 171 -7.78 -18.02 1.69
CA THR A 171 -8.92 -18.88 1.35
C THR A 171 -8.88 -19.34 -0.10
N LEU A 172 -8.38 -18.51 -1.00
CA LEU A 172 -8.40 -18.75 -2.44
C LEU A 172 -7.10 -19.29 -2.99
N LEU A 173 -5.97 -19.10 -2.28
CA LEU A 173 -4.65 -19.52 -2.73
C LEU A 173 -4.12 -20.71 -1.93
N GLY A 174 -3.56 -21.68 -2.64
CA GLY A 174 -2.71 -22.71 -2.10
C GLY A 174 -1.23 -22.37 -2.26
N ARG A 175 -0.37 -23.10 -1.53
CA ARG A 175 1.08 -22.90 -1.62
C ARG A 175 1.59 -23.21 -3.06
N GLY A 176 2.23 -22.22 -3.66
CA GLY A 176 2.78 -22.34 -5.02
C GLY A 176 1.83 -21.90 -6.13
N ASP A 177 0.56 -21.59 -5.81
CA ASP A 177 -0.37 -21.00 -6.75
C ASP A 177 0.16 -19.68 -7.30
N ARG A 178 -0.25 -19.33 -8.53
CA ARG A 178 0.12 -18.06 -9.15
C ARG A 178 -0.94 -17.02 -8.86
N ALA A 179 -0.47 -15.83 -8.43
CA ALA A 179 -1.31 -14.67 -8.23
C ALA A 179 -0.84 -13.51 -9.12
N LEU A 180 -1.68 -13.08 -10.05
CA LEU A 180 -1.45 -11.90 -10.85
C LEU A 180 -1.58 -10.66 -9.93
N VAL A 181 -0.64 -9.73 -10.05
CA VAL A 181 -0.60 -8.49 -9.27
C VAL A 181 -0.02 -7.36 -10.10
N GLU A 182 -0.54 -6.17 -9.91
CA GLU A 182 -0.02 -4.96 -10.54
C GLU A 182 1.38 -4.63 -10.01
N ALA A 183 2.22 -4.01 -10.85
CA ALA A 183 3.56 -3.54 -10.49
C ALA A 183 3.78 -2.12 -11.03
N PRO A 184 3.86 -1.09 -10.13
CA PRO A 184 3.82 -1.16 -8.67
C PRO A 184 2.45 -1.56 -8.12
N SER A 185 2.34 -1.92 -6.83
CA SER A 185 1.07 -2.24 -6.19
C SER A 185 1.06 -1.90 -4.70
N TYR A 186 -0.07 -2.12 -4.04
CA TYR A 186 -0.23 -1.91 -2.60
C TYR A 186 0.64 -2.90 -1.80
N PRO A 187 1.60 -2.43 -1.00
CA PRO A 187 2.58 -3.31 -0.35
C PRO A 187 1.96 -4.40 0.52
N HIS A 188 0.93 -4.07 1.29
CA HIS A 188 0.32 -5.04 2.20
C HIS A 188 -0.53 -6.10 1.47
N ALA A 189 -1.00 -5.84 0.25
CA ALA A 189 -1.59 -6.87 -0.60
C ALA A 189 -0.50 -7.83 -1.10
N ILE A 190 0.64 -7.30 -1.55
CA ILE A 190 1.81 -8.10 -1.92
C ILE A 190 2.23 -9.01 -0.76
N ASP A 191 2.33 -8.45 0.46
CA ASP A 191 2.70 -9.19 1.67
C ASP A 191 1.67 -10.29 2.00
N ALA A 192 0.37 -10.02 1.88
CA ALA A 192 -0.68 -11.00 2.13
C ALA A 192 -0.66 -12.17 1.13
N LEU A 193 -0.49 -11.87 -0.17
CA LEU A 193 -0.38 -12.88 -1.21
C LEU A 193 0.86 -13.76 -1.02
N LYS A 194 2.01 -13.15 -0.71
CA LYS A 194 3.24 -13.89 -0.38
C LYS A 194 3.08 -14.75 0.87
N SER A 195 2.41 -14.24 1.91
CA SER A 195 2.16 -14.99 3.16
C SER A 195 1.24 -16.20 2.94
N ALA A 196 0.34 -16.15 1.97
CA ALA A 196 -0.46 -17.28 1.52
C ALA A 196 0.34 -18.31 0.70
N GLY A 197 1.61 -18.04 0.40
CA GLY A 197 2.50 -18.91 -0.36
C GLY A 197 2.40 -18.77 -1.86
N ALA A 198 1.79 -17.70 -2.38
CA ALA A 198 1.62 -17.46 -3.81
C ALA A 198 2.94 -17.08 -4.49
N ARG A 199 3.05 -17.47 -5.76
CA ARG A 199 4.04 -16.97 -6.71
C ARG A 199 3.43 -15.79 -7.46
N LEU A 200 4.00 -14.61 -7.27
CA LEU A 200 3.46 -13.40 -7.88
C LEU A 200 3.82 -13.32 -9.37
N VAL A 201 2.83 -12.95 -10.18
CA VAL A 201 2.95 -12.68 -11.61
C VAL A 201 2.69 -11.18 -11.81
N PRO A 202 3.75 -10.35 -11.94
CA PRO A 202 3.58 -8.91 -12.06
C PRO A 202 3.11 -8.50 -13.46
N VAL A 203 2.22 -7.49 -13.48
CA VAL A 203 1.83 -6.76 -14.70
C VAL A 203 2.10 -5.28 -14.49
N SER A 204 2.80 -4.66 -15.43
CA SER A 204 3.21 -3.26 -15.32
C SER A 204 2.01 -2.30 -15.38
N VAL A 205 2.04 -1.29 -14.50
CA VAL A 205 1.11 -0.17 -14.51
C VAL A 205 1.91 1.13 -14.42
N THR A 206 1.94 1.92 -15.50
CA THR A 206 2.67 3.18 -15.56
C THR A 206 1.75 4.37 -15.30
N THR A 207 2.33 5.51 -14.94
CA THR A 207 1.59 6.78 -14.82
C THR A 207 1.22 7.38 -16.18
N HIS A 208 1.92 7.03 -17.24
CA HIS A 208 1.66 7.52 -18.58
C HIS A 208 0.64 6.66 -19.33
N ASP A 209 0.90 5.37 -19.46
CA ASP A 209 0.12 4.47 -20.32
C ASP A 209 -0.95 3.67 -19.57
N GLY A 210 -0.86 3.59 -18.22
CA GLY A 210 -1.72 2.74 -17.41
C GLY A 210 -1.22 1.30 -17.41
N TRP A 211 -2.14 0.34 -17.56
CA TRP A 211 -1.84 -1.09 -17.61
C TRP A 211 -1.22 -1.47 -18.94
N ASP A 212 -0.17 -2.27 -18.88
CA ASP A 212 0.38 -2.95 -20.05
C ASP A 212 -0.57 -4.09 -20.45
N GLU A 213 -1.44 -3.81 -21.42
CA GLU A 213 -2.50 -4.72 -21.84
C GLU A 213 -1.96 -5.99 -22.51
N GLU A 214 -0.85 -5.88 -23.23
CA GLU A 214 -0.19 -7.05 -23.87
C GLU A 214 0.45 -7.94 -22.82
N ALA A 215 1.20 -7.37 -21.88
CA ALA A 215 1.78 -8.12 -20.77
C ALA A 215 0.71 -8.77 -19.90
N LEU A 216 -0.44 -8.09 -19.70
CA LEU A 216 -1.57 -8.62 -18.95
C LEU A 216 -2.17 -9.84 -19.65
N GLU A 217 -2.44 -9.79 -20.95
CA GLU A 217 -2.92 -10.91 -21.74
C GLU A 217 -1.92 -12.09 -21.73
N GLN A 218 -0.63 -11.81 -21.94
CA GLN A 218 0.42 -12.83 -21.86
C GLN A 218 0.51 -13.47 -20.46
N ALA A 219 0.31 -12.70 -19.38
CA ALA A 219 0.30 -13.22 -18.02
C ALA A 219 -0.81 -14.25 -17.82
N PHE A 220 -2.04 -13.98 -18.30
CA PHE A 220 -3.14 -14.95 -18.25
C PHE A 220 -2.83 -16.19 -19.08
N GLN A 221 -2.42 -16.02 -20.33
CA GLN A 221 -2.17 -17.13 -21.26
C GLN A 221 -1.04 -18.07 -20.80
N ARG A 222 0.08 -17.51 -20.33
CA ARG A 222 1.27 -18.29 -19.97
C ARG A 222 1.22 -18.87 -18.57
N THR A 223 0.46 -18.24 -17.67
CA THR A 223 0.55 -18.60 -16.25
C THR A 223 -0.74 -19.12 -15.65
N SER A 224 -1.90 -18.86 -16.28
CA SER A 224 -3.23 -19.19 -15.76
C SER A 224 -3.31 -18.98 -14.24
N PRO A 225 -3.21 -17.73 -13.75
CA PRO A 225 -3.13 -17.47 -12.33
C PRO A 225 -4.42 -17.87 -11.62
N SER A 226 -4.31 -18.46 -10.44
CA SER A 226 -5.49 -18.83 -9.62
C SER A 226 -6.27 -17.62 -9.15
N LEU A 227 -5.55 -16.50 -8.90
CA LEU A 227 -6.11 -15.23 -8.42
C LEU A 227 -5.45 -14.07 -9.14
N GLY A 228 -6.24 -13.00 -9.42
CA GLY A 228 -5.73 -11.68 -9.81
C GLY A 228 -6.18 -10.63 -8.81
N TYR A 229 -5.25 -9.88 -8.21
CA TYR A 229 -5.54 -8.74 -7.34
C TYR A 229 -5.28 -7.44 -8.11
N LEU A 230 -6.32 -6.62 -8.26
CA LEU A 230 -6.33 -5.40 -9.07
C LEU A 230 -6.89 -4.22 -8.28
N MET A 231 -6.40 -3.02 -8.57
CA MET A 231 -6.95 -1.74 -8.11
C MET A 231 -7.43 -0.93 -9.32
N PRO A 232 -8.62 -1.21 -9.87
CA PRO A 232 -9.05 -0.64 -11.16
C PRO A 232 -9.35 0.85 -11.11
N ASP A 233 -9.58 1.42 -9.92
CA ASP A 233 -9.92 2.82 -9.72
C ASP A 233 -8.86 3.52 -8.87
N PHE A 234 -8.29 4.60 -9.43
CA PHE A 234 -7.28 5.42 -8.74
C PHE A 234 -6.19 4.57 -8.10
N HIS A 235 -5.64 3.69 -8.93
CA HIS A 235 -4.65 2.68 -8.58
C HIS A 235 -3.56 3.21 -7.63
N ASN A 236 -3.32 2.53 -6.54
CA ASN A 236 -2.26 2.89 -5.59
C ASN A 236 -0.96 2.14 -5.93
N PRO A 237 0.12 2.85 -6.39
CA PRO A 237 0.31 4.28 -6.21
C PRO A 237 0.11 5.17 -7.46
N THR A 238 -0.11 4.62 -8.67
CA THR A 238 -0.01 5.37 -9.93
C THR A 238 -1.15 6.36 -10.18
N GLY A 239 -2.27 6.25 -9.47
CA GLY A 239 -3.44 7.11 -9.65
C GLY A 239 -4.27 6.82 -10.91
N ARG A 240 -3.93 5.77 -11.68
CA ARG A 240 -4.61 5.42 -12.94
C ARG A 240 -5.97 4.74 -12.67
N THR A 241 -6.84 4.83 -13.66
CA THR A 241 -8.17 4.19 -13.65
C THR A 241 -8.34 3.40 -14.94
N MET A 242 -8.81 2.15 -14.83
CA MET A 242 -9.10 1.30 -16.00
C MET A 242 -10.30 1.84 -16.78
N SER A 243 -10.19 1.85 -18.09
CA SER A 243 -11.34 2.11 -18.95
C SER A 243 -12.38 0.99 -18.87
N PRO A 244 -13.65 1.25 -19.23
CA PRO A 244 -14.67 0.20 -19.29
C PRO A 244 -14.25 -0.99 -20.19
N GLU A 245 -13.66 -0.70 -21.35
CA GLU A 245 -13.20 -1.69 -22.32
C GLU A 245 -12.11 -2.59 -21.74
N LEU A 246 -11.16 -2.00 -21.00
CA LEU A 246 -10.10 -2.76 -20.33
C LEU A 246 -10.68 -3.64 -19.20
N ARG A 247 -11.68 -3.14 -18.46
CA ARG A 247 -12.36 -3.95 -17.42
C ARG A 247 -13.02 -5.19 -18.02
N GLU A 248 -13.77 -5.01 -19.12
CA GLU A 248 -14.42 -6.12 -19.83
C GLU A 248 -13.40 -7.12 -20.39
N ARG A 249 -12.31 -6.63 -20.98
CA ARG A 249 -11.23 -7.47 -21.49
C ARG A 249 -10.57 -8.29 -20.39
N VAL A 250 -10.22 -7.67 -19.27
CA VAL A 250 -9.59 -8.36 -18.13
C VAL A 250 -10.50 -9.43 -17.53
N LEU A 251 -11.79 -9.11 -17.38
CA LEU A 251 -12.79 -10.06 -16.89
C LEU A 251 -13.01 -11.23 -17.86
N GLY A 252 -12.99 -10.94 -19.16
CA GLY A 252 -13.06 -11.98 -20.20
C GLY A 252 -11.85 -12.91 -20.16
N LEU A 253 -10.64 -12.38 -20.07
CA LEU A 253 -9.40 -13.17 -19.92
C LEU A 253 -9.44 -14.02 -18.64
N ALA A 254 -9.86 -13.44 -17.53
CA ALA A 254 -9.97 -14.17 -16.27
C ALA A 254 -10.95 -15.34 -16.36
N ALA A 255 -12.11 -15.12 -16.98
CA ALA A 255 -13.09 -16.20 -17.21
C ALA A 255 -12.54 -17.32 -18.10
N GLN A 256 -11.83 -16.97 -19.19
CA GLN A 256 -11.22 -17.95 -20.10
C GLN A 256 -10.15 -18.81 -19.42
N HIS A 257 -9.39 -18.24 -18.50
CA HIS A 257 -8.29 -18.91 -17.81
C HIS A 257 -8.62 -19.44 -16.41
N GLY A 258 -9.89 -19.34 -15.98
CA GLY A 258 -10.35 -19.80 -14.66
C GLY A 258 -9.76 -19.01 -13.49
N THR A 259 -9.37 -17.76 -13.71
CA THR A 259 -8.78 -16.87 -12.69
C THR A 259 -9.87 -16.20 -11.89
N THR A 260 -9.80 -16.26 -10.56
CA THR A 260 -10.64 -15.46 -9.68
C THR A 260 -10.09 -14.04 -9.57
N LEU A 261 -10.84 -13.03 -10.04
CA LEU A 261 -10.44 -11.63 -9.88
C LEU A 261 -10.95 -11.05 -8.57
N VAL A 262 -10.07 -10.32 -7.90
CA VAL A 262 -10.35 -9.50 -6.72
C VAL A 262 -10.03 -8.06 -7.07
N ALA A 263 -11.04 -7.19 -7.06
CA ALA A 263 -10.88 -5.77 -7.29
C ALA A 263 -10.98 -5.00 -5.96
N ASP A 264 -9.92 -4.29 -5.62
CA ASP A 264 -9.87 -3.39 -4.48
C ASP A 264 -10.41 -2.02 -4.91
N GLU A 265 -11.63 -1.71 -4.47
CA GLU A 265 -12.34 -0.46 -4.77
C GLU A 265 -12.28 0.55 -3.61
N THR A 266 -11.35 0.40 -2.67
CA THR A 266 -11.26 1.28 -1.50
C THR A 266 -11.06 2.76 -1.84
N MET A 267 -10.57 3.07 -3.05
CA MET A 267 -10.41 4.41 -3.60
C MET A 267 -11.51 4.78 -4.61
N GLY A 268 -12.35 3.85 -5.04
CA GLY A 268 -13.20 3.95 -6.22
C GLY A 268 -14.18 5.13 -6.23
N GLU A 269 -14.60 5.58 -5.05
CA GLU A 269 -15.54 6.71 -4.92
C GLU A 269 -14.85 8.06 -4.65
N LEU A 270 -13.51 8.12 -4.59
CA LEU A 270 -12.75 9.36 -4.34
C LEU A 270 -12.33 10.03 -5.64
N THR A 271 -13.29 10.26 -6.54
CA THR A 271 -13.09 10.98 -7.81
C THR A 271 -12.88 12.46 -7.55
N LEU A 272 -11.77 13.02 -7.98
CA LEU A 272 -11.48 14.45 -7.88
C LEU A 272 -11.78 15.18 -9.19
N GLU A 273 -11.59 14.50 -10.33
CA GLU A 273 -11.88 15.04 -11.67
C GLU A 273 -12.50 13.94 -12.56
N GLY A 274 -13.51 14.33 -13.32
CA GLY A 274 -14.25 13.45 -14.22
C GLY A 274 -15.52 12.87 -13.58
N PRO A 275 -16.11 11.83 -14.19
CA PRO A 275 -17.41 11.28 -13.79
C PRO A 275 -17.32 10.60 -12.42
N THR A 276 -18.34 10.83 -11.59
CA THR A 276 -18.48 10.21 -10.24
C THR A 276 -19.40 9.00 -10.23
N ASP A 277 -20.10 8.74 -11.33
CA ASP A 277 -21.08 7.67 -11.56
C ASP A 277 -20.47 6.40 -12.15
N ARG A 278 -19.16 6.18 -11.95
CA ARG A 278 -18.47 5.01 -12.46
C ARG A 278 -19.03 3.73 -11.85
N LEU A 279 -19.35 2.76 -12.74
CA LEU A 279 -19.84 1.45 -12.33
C LEU A 279 -18.77 0.70 -11.52
N PRO A 280 -19.18 -0.07 -10.49
CA PRO A 280 -18.30 -1.01 -9.81
C PRO A 280 -17.69 -2.02 -10.79
N PHE A 281 -16.48 -2.49 -10.52
CA PHE A 281 -15.76 -3.39 -11.41
C PHE A 281 -16.57 -4.65 -11.78
N ALA A 282 -17.27 -5.24 -10.80
CA ALA A 282 -18.12 -6.41 -11.02
C ALA A 282 -19.40 -6.14 -11.82
N ALA A 283 -19.71 -4.90 -12.19
CA ALA A 283 -20.78 -4.59 -13.14
C ALA A 283 -20.40 -4.94 -14.58
N HIS A 284 -19.11 -5.09 -14.88
CA HIS A 284 -18.58 -5.49 -16.17
C HIS A 284 -18.38 -7.01 -16.30
N GLY A 285 -18.55 -7.80 -15.22
CA GLY A 285 -18.40 -9.25 -15.23
C GLY A 285 -18.15 -9.83 -13.84
N SER A 286 -17.80 -11.11 -13.75
CA SER A 286 -17.63 -11.79 -12.46
C SER A 286 -16.34 -11.39 -11.76
N ALA A 287 -16.42 -10.76 -10.58
CA ALA A 287 -15.30 -10.44 -9.70
C ALA A 287 -15.75 -10.35 -8.25
N ILE A 288 -14.80 -10.56 -7.35
CA ILE A 288 -14.92 -10.28 -5.93
C ILE A 288 -14.49 -8.83 -5.71
N LEU A 289 -15.29 -8.03 -4.98
CA LEU A 289 -14.95 -6.66 -4.67
C LEU A 289 -14.56 -6.51 -3.20
N ILE A 290 -13.55 -5.70 -2.94
CA ILE A 290 -13.19 -5.22 -1.61
C ILE A 290 -13.58 -3.76 -1.51
N GLY A 291 -14.34 -3.41 -0.47
CA GLY A 291 -14.67 -2.04 -0.13
C GLY A 291 -14.29 -1.71 1.31
N SER A 292 -14.18 -0.42 1.62
CA SER A 292 -13.90 0.04 2.97
C SER A 292 -14.23 1.51 3.15
N VAL A 293 -14.71 1.88 4.31
CA VAL A 293 -14.84 3.29 4.71
C VAL A 293 -13.55 3.89 5.27
N GLY A 294 -12.46 3.12 5.32
CA GLY A 294 -11.19 3.56 5.89
C GLY A 294 -10.51 4.73 5.16
N LYS A 295 -10.92 4.99 3.89
CA LYS A 295 -10.41 6.09 3.07
C LYS A 295 -11.39 7.24 2.89
N SER A 296 -12.67 7.05 3.25
CA SER A 296 -13.71 8.06 3.17
C SER A 296 -14.13 8.59 4.54
N VAL A 297 -14.24 7.72 5.55
CA VAL A 297 -14.64 8.09 6.91
C VAL A 297 -13.40 8.31 7.79
N TRP A 298 -12.75 7.25 8.16
CA TRP A 298 -11.53 7.25 8.96
C TRP A 298 -10.92 5.85 9.07
N GLY A 299 -9.61 5.74 8.97
CA GLY A 299 -8.90 4.46 9.09
C GLY A 299 -9.09 3.75 10.43
N GLY A 300 -9.37 4.51 11.51
CA GLY A 300 -9.57 4.00 12.86
C GLY A 300 -10.88 3.24 13.07
N VAL A 301 -11.91 3.46 12.23
CA VAL A 301 -13.20 2.74 12.33
C VAL A 301 -13.06 1.25 11.99
N ARG A 302 -12.07 0.87 11.20
CA ARG A 302 -11.78 -0.53 10.87
C ARG A 302 -12.94 -1.31 10.24
N ILE A 303 -13.79 -0.67 9.44
CA ILE A 303 -14.87 -1.32 8.68
C ILE A 303 -14.51 -1.39 7.21
N GLY A 304 -14.57 -2.60 6.67
CA GLY A 304 -14.52 -2.94 5.26
C GLY A 304 -15.50 -4.08 4.97
N TRP A 305 -15.52 -4.52 3.73
CA TRP A 305 -16.38 -5.64 3.31
C TRP A 305 -15.82 -6.35 2.08
N ILE A 306 -16.29 -7.58 1.90
CA ILE A 306 -16.19 -8.35 0.68
C ILE A 306 -17.58 -8.39 0.05
N ARG A 307 -17.67 -8.06 -1.24
CA ARG A 307 -18.85 -8.33 -2.07
C ARG A 307 -18.50 -9.44 -3.07
N ALA A 308 -19.29 -10.52 -3.05
CA ALA A 308 -19.13 -11.64 -3.98
C ALA A 308 -20.47 -12.40 -4.11
N ASP A 309 -20.52 -13.42 -4.95
CA ASP A 309 -21.66 -14.32 -4.99
C ASP A 309 -21.88 -14.98 -3.63
N SER A 310 -23.15 -15.22 -3.25
CA SER A 310 -23.51 -15.72 -1.93
C SER A 310 -22.81 -17.05 -1.59
N THR A 311 -22.62 -17.93 -2.55
CA THR A 311 -21.87 -19.19 -2.39
C THR A 311 -20.40 -18.96 -2.04
N VAL A 312 -19.77 -17.93 -2.60
CA VAL A 312 -18.41 -17.51 -2.32
C VAL A 312 -18.32 -16.89 -0.92
N ILE A 313 -19.30 -16.05 -0.55
CA ILE A 313 -19.41 -15.47 0.80
C ILE A 313 -19.49 -16.59 1.86
N GLN A 314 -20.29 -17.63 1.64
CA GLN A 314 -20.37 -18.78 2.55
C GLN A 314 -19.01 -19.49 2.74
N ARG A 315 -18.18 -19.54 1.71
CA ARG A 315 -16.83 -20.08 1.80
C ARG A 315 -15.95 -19.22 2.71
N PHE A 316 -16.03 -17.88 2.60
CA PHE A 316 -15.28 -16.95 3.45
C PHE A 316 -15.73 -16.97 4.90
N ILE A 317 -17.05 -17.07 5.16
CA ILE A 317 -17.60 -17.20 6.51
C ILE A 317 -17.00 -18.43 7.21
N ARG A 318 -16.96 -19.58 6.52
CA ARG A 318 -16.33 -20.80 7.09
C ARG A 318 -14.84 -20.67 7.33
N ALA A 319 -14.13 -19.96 6.46
CA ALA A 319 -12.69 -19.75 6.58
C ALA A 319 -12.31 -18.69 7.64
N ARG A 320 -13.26 -17.80 8.00
CA ARG A 320 -13.00 -16.68 8.90
C ARG A 320 -12.65 -17.11 10.30
N SER A 321 -13.33 -18.13 10.83
CA SER A 321 -13.18 -18.59 12.22
C SER A 321 -11.75 -18.98 12.61
N SER A 322 -10.87 -19.26 11.64
CA SER A 322 -9.44 -19.51 11.89
C SER A 322 -8.62 -18.24 12.19
N GLY A 323 -9.22 -17.05 12.03
CA GLY A 323 -8.54 -15.76 12.22
C GLY A 323 -9.23 -14.83 13.21
N ASP A 324 -10.58 -14.75 13.16
CA ASP A 324 -11.40 -13.94 14.06
C ASP A 324 -12.84 -14.42 14.09
N LEU A 325 -13.63 -13.90 15.05
CA LEU A 325 -15.01 -14.33 15.29
C LEU A 325 -16.04 -13.26 14.83
N GLY A 326 -15.62 -12.22 14.16
CA GLY A 326 -16.51 -11.20 13.66
C GLY A 326 -15.95 -9.78 13.76
N THR A 327 -16.69 -8.85 13.20
CA THR A 327 -16.38 -7.42 13.24
C THR A 327 -17.11 -6.78 14.42
N PRO A 328 -16.48 -5.87 15.19
CA PRO A 328 -17.10 -5.23 16.36
C PRO A 328 -18.44 -4.57 16.02
N VAL A 329 -19.43 -4.71 16.91
CA VAL A 329 -20.81 -4.26 16.70
C VAL A 329 -20.90 -2.73 16.66
N VAL A 330 -20.21 -2.04 17.58
CA VAL A 330 -20.30 -0.57 17.69
C VAL A 330 -19.81 0.11 16.43
N GLU A 331 -18.69 -0.31 15.89
CA GLU A 331 -18.10 0.25 14.66
C GLU A 331 -19.02 0.00 13.45
N GLN A 332 -19.70 -1.16 13.42
CA GLN A 332 -20.69 -1.43 12.38
C GLN A 332 -21.91 -0.49 12.49
N LEU A 333 -22.38 -0.20 13.68
CA LEU A 333 -23.48 0.75 13.91
C LEU A 333 -23.06 2.18 13.55
N ILE A 334 -21.83 2.59 13.90
CA ILE A 334 -21.29 3.90 13.49
C ILE A 334 -21.35 4.04 11.97
N VAL A 335 -20.86 3.05 11.23
CA VAL A 335 -20.84 3.10 9.77
C VAL A 335 -22.27 3.06 9.21
N THR A 336 -23.15 2.26 9.80
CA THR A 336 -24.59 2.23 9.39
C THR A 336 -25.22 3.62 9.50
N ASN A 337 -24.94 4.36 10.56
CA ASN A 337 -25.46 5.71 10.73
C ASN A 337 -24.87 6.68 9.69
N LEU A 338 -23.56 6.58 9.41
CA LEU A 338 -22.89 7.43 8.41
C LEU A 338 -23.31 7.13 6.96
N LEU A 339 -23.71 5.89 6.65
CA LEU A 339 -24.18 5.53 5.30
C LEU A 339 -25.44 6.27 4.86
N ARG A 340 -26.23 6.83 5.79
CA ARG A 340 -27.44 7.61 5.48
C ARG A 340 -27.13 8.87 4.68
N ASP A 341 -25.99 9.52 5.00
CA ASP A 341 -25.55 10.78 4.38
C ASP A 341 -24.23 10.61 3.62
N TYR A 342 -23.95 9.38 3.15
CA TYR A 342 -22.64 9.01 2.65
C TYR A 342 -22.21 9.79 1.41
N ASP A 343 -23.14 10.17 0.53
CA ASP A 343 -22.84 10.97 -0.66
C ASP A 343 -22.39 12.38 -0.29
N ALA A 344 -23.01 13.00 0.73
CA ALA A 344 -22.56 14.29 1.26
C ALA A 344 -21.16 14.18 1.90
N ILE A 345 -20.89 13.08 2.62
CA ILE A 345 -19.58 12.77 3.19
C ILE A 345 -18.53 12.67 2.06
N LEU A 346 -18.82 11.94 1.00
CA LEU A 346 -17.92 11.78 -0.13
C LEU A 346 -17.65 13.12 -0.82
N GLU A 347 -18.64 13.97 -1.03
CA GLU A 347 -18.41 15.27 -1.65
C GLU A 347 -17.55 16.19 -0.78
N GLY A 348 -17.76 16.20 0.52
CA GLY A 348 -16.88 16.89 1.45
C GLY A 348 -15.42 16.38 1.37
N ARG A 349 -15.24 15.05 1.29
CA ARG A 349 -13.92 14.42 1.13
C ARG A 349 -13.26 14.75 -0.21
N ARG A 350 -14.03 14.73 -1.30
CA ARG A 350 -13.54 15.09 -2.63
C ARG A 350 -13.08 16.55 -2.67
N THR A 351 -13.82 17.46 -2.05
CA THR A 351 -13.42 18.88 -1.94
C THR A 351 -12.13 19.03 -1.16
N TYR A 352 -12.04 18.44 0.03
CA TYR A 352 -10.82 18.47 0.85
C TYR A 352 -9.59 17.92 0.10
N LEU A 353 -9.77 16.82 -0.62
CA LEU A 353 -8.69 16.17 -1.37
C LEU A 353 -8.30 16.97 -2.62
N ARG A 354 -9.24 17.62 -3.33
CA ARG A 354 -8.92 18.54 -4.45
C ARG A 354 -8.03 19.69 -3.97
N GLU A 355 -8.39 20.32 -2.87
CA GLU A 355 -7.60 21.41 -2.27
C GLU A 355 -6.21 20.93 -1.83
N GLY A 356 -6.14 19.75 -1.21
CA GLY A 356 -4.88 19.14 -0.78
C GLY A 356 -3.97 18.79 -1.96
N ARG A 357 -4.51 18.19 -3.02
CA ARG A 357 -3.80 17.87 -4.26
C ARG A 357 -3.26 19.15 -4.93
N ASP A 358 -4.13 20.13 -5.16
CA ASP A 358 -3.77 21.36 -5.88
C ASP A 358 -2.71 22.16 -5.09
N ARG A 359 -2.76 22.09 -3.76
CA ARG A 359 -1.72 22.64 -2.87
C ARG A 359 -0.40 21.89 -3.02
N LEU A 360 -0.43 20.56 -2.94
CA LEU A 360 0.77 19.73 -3.07
C LEU A 360 1.45 19.95 -4.44
N GLU A 361 0.69 19.89 -5.53
CA GLU A 361 1.20 20.11 -6.90
C GLU A 361 1.88 21.48 -7.03
N ARG A 362 1.26 22.53 -6.51
CA ARG A 362 1.82 23.90 -6.55
C ARG A 362 3.11 23.99 -5.72
N LEU A 363 3.14 23.45 -4.51
CA LEU A 363 4.33 23.49 -3.65
C LEU A 363 5.50 22.70 -4.26
N LEU A 364 5.22 21.51 -4.80
CA LEU A 364 6.24 20.71 -5.49
C LEU A 364 6.80 21.42 -6.72
N ALA A 365 5.94 22.04 -7.54
CA ALA A 365 6.38 22.81 -8.70
C ALA A 365 7.26 24.01 -8.32
N GLN A 366 7.03 24.62 -7.15
CA GLN A 366 7.82 25.74 -6.66
C GLN A 366 9.15 25.33 -6.01
N ARG A 367 9.17 24.24 -5.25
CA ARG A 367 10.32 23.82 -4.44
C ARG A 367 11.20 22.76 -5.11
N LEU A 368 10.62 21.94 -5.99
CA LEU A 368 11.22 20.76 -6.63
C LEU A 368 10.81 20.69 -8.10
N PRO A 369 11.08 21.74 -8.89
CA PRO A 369 10.60 21.88 -10.28
C PRO A 369 11.11 20.78 -11.24
N GLU A 370 12.21 20.13 -10.90
CA GLU A 370 12.79 19.01 -11.67
C GLU A 370 12.02 17.70 -11.52
N TRP A 371 11.12 17.60 -10.54
CA TRP A 371 10.30 16.40 -10.35
C TRP A 371 9.10 16.39 -11.30
N HIS A 372 8.82 15.25 -11.88
CA HIS A 372 7.60 15.10 -12.68
C HIS A 372 6.44 14.63 -11.81
N VAL A 373 5.48 15.51 -11.59
CA VAL A 373 4.30 15.29 -10.74
C VAL A 373 3.07 15.09 -11.64
N PRO A 374 2.58 13.85 -11.82
CA PRO A 374 1.38 13.64 -12.62
C PRO A 374 0.15 14.12 -11.85
N ARG A 375 -0.80 14.75 -12.56
CA ARG A 375 -2.05 15.21 -11.95
C ARG A 375 -2.92 14.02 -11.57
N ALA A 376 -3.21 13.87 -10.28
CA ALA A 376 -4.07 12.83 -9.77
C ALA A 376 -5.56 13.18 -9.98
N ARG A 377 -6.29 12.32 -10.71
CA ARG A 377 -7.74 12.49 -10.96
C ARG A 377 -8.63 11.94 -9.84
N GLY A 378 -8.05 11.30 -8.84
CA GLY A 378 -8.73 10.73 -7.69
C GLY A 378 -7.77 10.02 -6.75
N GLY A 379 -8.32 9.34 -5.75
CA GLY A 379 -7.54 8.71 -4.69
C GLY A 379 -6.97 9.71 -3.69
N LEU A 380 -5.84 9.36 -3.06
CA LEU A 380 -5.23 10.14 -1.97
C LEU A 380 -3.75 10.47 -2.18
N THR A 381 -3.13 9.99 -3.28
CA THR A 381 -1.66 10.06 -3.44
C THR A 381 -1.26 10.45 -4.86
N ALA A 382 -0.11 11.11 -4.97
CA ALA A 382 0.61 11.31 -6.23
C ALA A 382 1.79 10.34 -6.30
N TRP A 383 2.04 9.76 -7.47
CA TRP A 383 3.20 8.93 -7.79
C TRP A 383 4.19 9.76 -8.58
N VAL A 384 5.14 10.34 -7.86
CA VAL A 384 6.06 11.37 -8.37
C VAL A 384 7.31 10.70 -8.93
N ASN A 385 7.71 11.08 -10.16
CA ASN A 385 8.97 10.67 -10.75
C ASN A 385 10.05 11.71 -10.40
N LEU A 386 11.10 11.25 -9.73
CA LEU A 386 12.23 12.06 -9.23
C LEU A 386 13.29 12.36 -10.31
N GLY A 387 13.16 11.75 -11.51
CA GLY A 387 14.18 11.85 -12.57
C GLY A 387 15.39 10.94 -12.35
N HIS A 388 15.73 10.62 -11.10
CA HIS A 388 16.91 9.83 -10.72
C HIS A 388 16.53 8.66 -9.80
N PRO A 389 17.28 7.53 -9.80
CA PRO A 389 16.97 6.35 -8.99
C PRO A 389 17.48 6.49 -7.54
N VAL A 390 16.92 7.45 -6.79
CA VAL A 390 17.41 7.87 -5.46
C VAL A 390 16.34 7.87 -4.36
N SER A 391 15.18 7.28 -4.63
CA SER A 391 14.03 7.32 -3.72
C SER A 391 14.35 6.77 -2.33
N SER A 392 15.10 5.68 -2.23
CA SER A 392 15.53 5.12 -0.95
C SER A 392 16.51 6.04 -0.21
N GLN A 393 17.43 6.70 -0.93
CA GLN A 393 18.35 7.67 -0.32
C GLN A 393 17.58 8.90 0.17
N LEU A 394 16.62 9.38 -0.63
CA LEU A 394 15.75 10.49 -0.26
C LEU A 394 14.94 10.18 1.01
N ALA A 395 14.47 8.93 1.17
CA ALA A 395 13.75 8.54 2.38
C ALA A 395 14.60 8.63 3.64
N ILE A 396 15.90 8.33 3.53
CA ILE A 396 16.84 8.51 4.68
C ILE A 396 17.09 9.99 4.94
N ALA A 397 17.37 10.77 3.90
CA ALA A 397 17.63 12.19 4.04
C ALA A 397 16.39 12.90 4.62
N ALA A 398 15.18 12.60 4.15
CA ALA A 398 13.93 13.14 4.66
C ALA A 398 13.70 12.83 6.13
N ARG A 399 14.11 11.64 6.59
CA ARG A 399 13.99 11.28 8.01
C ARG A 399 14.89 12.14 8.90
N ASN A 400 16.06 12.54 8.43
CA ASN A 400 16.94 13.48 9.15
C ASN A 400 16.34 14.89 9.22
N GLU A 401 15.44 15.23 8.28
CA GLU A 401 14.67 16.48 8.26
C GLU A 401 13.31 16.38 9.00
N GLY A 402 13.08 15.29 9.75
CA GLY A 402 11.84 15.09 10.52
C GLY A 402 10.65 14.63 9.66
N LEU A 403 10.87 14.03 8.50
CA LEU A 403 9.82 13.55 7.60
C LEU A 403 10.01 12.07 7.26
N ILE A 404 8.96 11.26 7.46
CA ILE A 404 8.90 9.87 6.99
C ILE A 404 8.15 9.83 5.66
N ILE A 405 8.73 9.20 4.64
CA ILE A 405 8.14 9.04 3.31
C ILE A 405 8.14 7.58 2.86
N ALA A 406 7.30 7.25 1.90
CA ALA A 406 7.23 5.92 1.30
C ALA A 406 7.99 5.90 -0.03
N ALA A 407 9.22 5.37 -0.01
CA ALA A 407 10.05 5.22 -1.20
C ALA A 407 9.43 4.24 -2.22
N GLY A 408 9.71 4.46 -3.50
CA GLY A 408 9.17 3.67 -4.60
C GLY A 408 9.38 2.17 -4.48
N PRO A 409 10.56 1.65 -4.09
CA PRO A 409 10.80 0.23 -3.91
C PRO A 409 9.86 -0.49 -2.96
N ARG A 410 9.22 0.21 -2.05
CA ARG A 410 8.20 -0.36 -1.15
C ARG A 410 6.98 -0.88 -1.91
N PHE A 411 6.68 -0.31 -3.09
CA PHE A 411 5.55 -0.67 -3.94
C PHE A 411 5.90 -1.69 -5.02
N GLY A 412 7.18 -2.04 -5.15
CA GLY A 412 7.69 -2.99 -6.12
C GLY A 412 7.91 -4.38 -5.54
N LEU A 413 8.19 -5.34 -6.42
CA LEU A 413 8.53 -6.70 -6.00
C LEU A 413 10.03 -6.81 -5.71
N ASP A 414 10.94 -6.49 -6.52
CA ASP A 414 12.37 -6.76 -6.36
C ASP A 414 13.22 -5.49 -6.28
N GLY A 415 12.70 -4.47 -5.57
CA GLY A 415 13.39 -3.20 -5.39
C GLY A 415 13.34 -2.28 -6.60
N ALA A 416 12.42 -2.53 -7.52
CA ALA A 416 12.09 -1.61 -8.60
C ALA A 416 11.57 -0.26 -8.08
N PHE A 417 11.44 0.72 -8.97
CA PHE A 417 10.85 2.04 -8.70
C PHE A 417 11.69 3.00 -7.85
N GLU A 418 13.01 2.87 -7.83
CA GLU A 418 13.92 3.83 -7.17
C GLU A 418 13.80 5.28 -7.74
N ARG A 419 13.21 5.45 -8.93
CA ARG A 419 12.93 6.78 -9.51
C ARG A 419 11.63 7.40 -9.04
N PHE A 420 10.88 6.71 -8.19
CA PHE A 420 9.54 7.13 -7.80
C PHE A 420 9.37 7.30 -6.30
N LEU A 421 8.48 8.22 -5.93
CA LEU A 421 8.07 8.49 -4.57
C LEU A 421 6.56 8.61 -4.51
N ARG A 422 5.90 7.95 -3.54
CA ARG A 422 4.49 8.18 -3.27
C ARG A 422 4.32 9.30 -2.25
N ILE A 423 3.61 10.37 -2.62
CA ILE A 423 3.30 11.49 -1.75
C ILE A 423 1.79 11.58 -1.56
N PRO A 424 1.27 11.48 -0.33
CA PRO A 424 -0.15 11.71 -0.04
C PRO A 424 -0.48 13.20 -0.07
N PHE A 425 -1.71 13.54 -0.50
CA PHE A 425 -2.24 14.88 -0.47
C PHE A 425 -3.43 15.03 0.52
N SER A 426 -3.50 14.12 1.49
CA SER A 426 -4.56 14.04 2.50
C SER A 426 -4.22 14.78 3.81
N TYR A 427 -3.10 15.48 3.86
CA TYR A 427 -2.64 16.25 5.02
C TYR A 427 -3.16 17.68 5.01
N SER A 428 -3.14 18.32 6.19
CA SER A 428 -3.51 19.73 6.35
C SER A 428 -2.59 20.66 5.55
N ALA A 429 -2.96 21.94 5.44
CA ALA A 429 -2.16 22.93 4.72
C ALA A 429 -0.76 23.08 5.31
N ASP A 430 -0.69 23.25 6.64
CA ASP A 430 0.56 23.41 7.39
C ASP A 430 1.45 22.15 7.27
N GLU A 431 0.88 20.97 7.49
CA GLU A 431 1.63 19.72 7.35
C GLU A 431 2.17 19.50 5.95
N THR A 432 1.38 19.83 4.91
CA THR A 432 1.80 19.71 3.51
C THR A 432 2.96 20.67 3.21
N GLU A 433 2.90 21.91 3.65
CA GLU A 433 3.97 22.90 3.44
C GLU A 433 5.26 22.47 4.15
N ARG A 434 5.18 22.16 5.44
CA ARG A 434 6.33 21.66 6.23
C ARG A 434 6.94 20.40 5.63
N GLY A 435 6.10 19.47 5.16
CA GLY A 435 6.55 18.23 4.53
C GLY A 435 7.27 18.46 3.21
N VAL A 436 6.75 19.37 2.36
CA VAL A 436 7.43 19.72 1.08
C VAL A 436 8.73 20.48 1.33
N ASP A 437 8.78 21.38 2.32
CA ASP A 437 10.03 22.07 2.69
C ASP A 437 11.08 21.07 3.21
N ALA A 438 10.68 20.09 4.01
CA ALA A 438 11.58 19.00 4.45
C ALA A 438 12.07 18.15 3.27
N LEU A 439 11.19 17.83 2.29
CA LEU A 439 11.56 17.15 1.06
C LEU A 439 12.59 17.94 0.25
N ALA A 440 12.41 19.25 0.11
CA ALA A 440 13.34 20.11 -0.63
C ALA A 440 14.73 20.15 0.04
N ARG A 441 14.81 20.24 1.37
CA ARG A 441 16.08 20.15 2.08
C ARG A 441 16.74 18.77 1.94
N ALA A 442 15.97 17.72 2.06
CA ALA A 442 16.44 16.34 1.87
C ALA A 442 16.95 16.11 0.44
N TRP A 443 16.23 16.62 -0.57
CA TRP A 443 16.63 16.54 -1.96
C TRP A 443 17.96 17.24 -2.24
N ALA A 444 18.14 18.44 -1.70
CA ALA A 444 19.40 19.18 -1.80
C ALA A 444 20.57 18.43 -1.14
N ALA A 445 20.30 17.65 -0.09
CA ALA A 445 21.33 16.81 0.54
C ALA A 445 21.71 15.59 -0.32
N VAL A 446 20.73 14.95 -0.98
CA VAL A 446 20.97 13.83 -1.92
C VAL A 446 21.73 14.31 -3.15
N GLY A 447 21.37 15.47 -3.71
CA GLY A 447 22.04 16.04 -4.91
C GLY A 447 23.51 16.42 -4.71
N ARG A 448 23.94 16.68 -3.47
CA ARG A 448 25.35 16.93 -3.15
C ARG A 448 26.22 15.66 -3.19
N HIS A 449 25.58 14.49 -3.17
CA HIS A 449 26.25 13.19 -3.16
C HIS A 449 25.54 12.24 -4.13
N PRO A 450 25.51 12.57 -5.46
CA PRO A 450 24.84 11.72 -6.43
C PRO A 450 25.57 10.37 -6.51
N MET A 451 24.81 9.27 -6.45
CA MET A 451 25.35 7.98 -6.88
C MET A 451 25.57 8.02 -8.39
N PRO A 452 26.68 7.47 -8.91
CA PRO A 452 26.90 7.41 -10.33
C PRO A 452 25.76 6.64 -11.00
N GLU A 453 25.28 7.18 -12.12
CA GLU A 453 24.41 6.44 -13.01
C GLU A 453 25.14 5.17 -13.45
N THR A 454 24.62 4.01 -13.10
CA THR A 454 25.06 2.76 -13.73
C THR A 454 24.61 2.88 -15.19
N SER A 455 25.58 3.16 -16.08
CA SER A 455 25.35 3.09 -17.51
C SER A 455 24.72 1.73 -17.82
N ALA A 456 23.57 1.75 -18.49
CA ALA A 456 22.84 0.58 -18.96
C ALA A 456 23.61 -0.07 -20.15
N ASP A 457 24.81 -0.58 -19.90
CA ASP A 457 25.60 -1.37 -20.83
C ASP A 457 26.20 -2.58 -20.13
N LEU A 458 25.30 -3.38 -19.57
CA LEU A 458 25.58 -4.79 -19.28
C LEU A 458 24.47 -5.59 -19.95
N SER A 459 24.53 -5.66 -21.29
CA SER A 459 23.95 -6.76 -22.03
C SER A 459 24.70 -8.03 -21.62
N ALA A 460 24.21 -8.70 -20.60
CA ALA A 460 24.61 -10.06 -20.30
C ALA A 460 24.15 -10.91 -21.46
N SER A 461 25.05 -11.32 -22.32
CA SER A 461 24.81 -12.41 -23.27
C SER A 461 24.56 -13.67 -22.45
N VAL A 462 23.29 -14.09 -22.41
CA VAL A 462 22.91 -15.41 -21.92
C VAL A 462 23.22 -16.37 -23.07
N VAL A 463 24.19 -17.23 -22.87
CA VAL A 463 24.44 -18.42 -23.68
C VAL A 463 23.62 -19.57 -23.10
#